data_560898f4faff72a4dcfdc2383cc6bcf3
#
_entry.id   560898f4faff72a4dcfdc2383cc6bcf3
#
_cell.length_a   1.000
_cell.length_b   1.000
_cell.length_c   1.000
_cell.angle_alpha   90.00
_cell.angle_beta   90.00
_cell.angle_gamma   90.00
#
_symmetry.space_group_name_H-M   'P 1'
#
loop_
_entity.id
_entity.type
_entity.pdbx_description
1 polymer ?
#
loop_
_entity_poly.entity_id
_entity_poly.type
_entity_poly.pdbx_seq_one_letter_code
_entity_poly.pdbx_strand_id
1 'polypeptide(L)'
;MQKAKVFATQLLWEFIGSVFIAAGIYNFAVQAKFPMTGFSGISIILYRLLNIPIGLSTIVLNVPLAIVCYRLLGKKFFISSLRCMVLSSLMIDYVAPLFPVYEGDRLLAALCTGVFGGIGYALIYSKNSSTGGSDFIIMAVKAIKPHLSLGKIAFWSDVGIILVGGILFRDMDGIIYGMVVNFIFAVAVDKLMYGINAGKLTLIVTDHGPQICEVIDECCQRGTTILKGQGGYHGQEKQVVMCACNNKEMFQVQQAVKKADPD
;
A
#
# COMPACT_ATOMS: atom_id res chain seq x y z
N MET A 1 18.32 -23.06 12.15
CA MET A 1 18.96 -21.83 11.65
C MET A 1 18.07 -21.04 10.70
N GLN A 2 17.38 -21.63 9.73
CA GLN A 2 16.56 -20.91 8.73
C GLN A 2 15.35 -20.16 9.34
N LYS A 3 14.62 -20.75 10.30
CA LYS A 3 13.50 -20.10 11.01
C LYS A 3 13.92 -18.87 11.82
N ALA A 4 15.09 -18.92 12.46
CA ALA A 4 15.61 -17.80 13.23
C ALA A 4 16.03 -16.62 12.32
N LYS A 5 16.64 -16.89 11.15
CA LYS A 5 16.97 -15.85 10.16
C LYS A 5 15.71 -15.15 9.63
N VAL A 6 14.66 -15.92 9.29
CA VAL A 6 13.38 -15.37 8.82
C VAL A 6 12.74 -14.47 9.89
N PHE A 7 12.74 -14.93 11.15
CA PHE A 7 12.22 -14.15 12.27
C PHE A 7 13.01 -12.84 12.49
N ALA A 8 14.35 -12.92 12.49
CA ALA A 8 15.21 -11.76 12.66
C ALA A 8 15.00 -10.73 11.53
N THR A 9 14.90 -11.21 10.27
CA THR A 9 14.62 -10.34 9.13
C THR A 9 13.25 -9.68 9.25
N GLN A 10 12.22 -10.41 9.67
CA GLN A 10 10.88 -9.86 9.88
C GLN A 10 10.90 -8.77 10.95
N LEU A 11 11.55 -9.03 12.10
CA LEU A 11 11.68 -8.07 13.20
C LEU A 11 12.42 -6.81 12.77
N LEU A 12 13.50 -6.94 11.99
CA LEU A 12 14.26 -5.80 11.47
C LEU A 12 13.40 -4.89 10.60
N TRP A 13 12.62 -5.46 9.67
CA TRP A 13 11.74 -4.67 8.81
C TRP A 13 10.58 -4.03 9.58
N GLU A 14 10.01 -4.74 10.56
CA GLU A 14 9.00 -4.17 11.46
C GLU A 14 9.58 -3.00 12.27
N PHE A 15 10.82 -3.13 12.76
CA PHE A 15 11.51 -2.06 13.48
C PHE A 15 11.74 -0.82 12.59
N ILE A 16 12.32 -1.01 11.41
CA ILE A 16 12.56 0.09 10.46
C ILE A 16 11.23 0.74 10.07
N GLY A 17 10.21 -0.06 9.74
CA GLY A 17 8.88 0.45 9.42
C GLY A 17 8.26 1.25 10.56
N SER A 18 8.41 0.78 11.81
CA SER A 18 7.91 1.49 12.99
C SER A 18 8.62 2.82 13.24
N VAL A 19 9.93 2.91 12.95
CA VAL A 19 10.68 4.19 13.04
C VAL A 19 10.14 5.20 12.00
N PHE A 20 9.91 4.77 10.75
CA PHE A 20 9.33 5.64 9.73
C PHE A 20 7.92 6.10 10.11
N ILE A 21 7.05 5.21 10.60
CA ILE A 21 5.72 5.56 11.07
C ILE A 21 5.80 6.56 12.22
N ALA A 22 6.67 6.30 13.20
CA ALA A 22 6.83 7.17 14.36
C ALA A 22 7.28 8.58 13.96
N ALA A 23 8.26 8.69 13.04
CA ALA A 23 8.71 9.96 12.49
C ALA A 23 7.55 10.69 11.76
N GLY A 24 6.81 9.99 10.89
CA GLY A 24 5.66 10.57 10.18
C GLY A 24 4.59 11.11 11.12
N ILE A 25 4.23 10.33 12.14
CA ILE A 25 3.16 10.71 13.09
C ILE A 25 3.64 11.79 14.06
N TYR A 26 4.72 11.54 14.80
CA TYR A 26 5.14 12.41 15.89
C TYR A 26 5.82 13.67 15.39
N ASN A 27 6.80 13.56 14.51
CA ASN A 27 7.64 14.69 14.11
C ASN A 27 6.97 15.59 13.06
N PHE A 28 5.98 15.10 12.31
CA PHE A 28 5.29 15.89 11.29
C PHE A 28 3.80 16.07 11.56
N ALA A 29 3.02 15.01 11.82
CA ALA A 29 1.57 15.11 11.86
C ALA A 29 1.04 15.74 13.15
N VAL A 30 1.63 15.46 14.31
CA VAL A 30 1.12 15.92 15.62
C VAL A 30 1.05 17.44 15.69
N GLN A 31 2.11 18.13 15.30
CA GLN A 31 2.15 19.62 15.35
C GLN A 31 1.25 20.26 14.29
N ALA A 32 1.14 19.64 13.14
CA ALA A 32 0.30 20.16 12.05
C ALA A 32 -1.22 19.97 12.31
N LYS A 33 -1.59 19.27 13.42
CA LYS A 33 -2.98 19.03 13.85
C LYS A 33 -3.87 18.46 12.75
N PHE A 34 -3.36 17.48 12.01
CA PHE A 34 -4.18 16.80 11.01
C PHE A 34 -5.26 15.95 11.67
N PRO A 35 -6.45 15.82 11.04
CA PRO A 35 -7.44 14.86 11.49
C PRO A 35 -6.83 13.45 11.42
N MET A 36 -6.92 12.71 12.51
CA MET A 36 -6.48 11.32 12.52
C MET A 36 -7.39 10.48 11.65
N THR A 37 -6.78 9.62 10.84
CA THR A 37 -7.46 8.61 10.03
C THR A 37 -7.59 7.30 10.81
N GLY A 38 -8.31 6.36 10.25
CA GLY A 38 -8.50 5.06 10.87
C GLY A 38 -9.33 5.09 12.15
N PHE A 39 -9.11 4.11 13.02
CA PHE A 39 -9.87 3.99 14.27
C PHE A 39 -9.61 5.10 15.28
N SER A 40 -8.44 5.67 15.28
CA SER A 40 -8.16 6.85 16.11
C SER A 40 -9.07 8.02 15.70
N GLY A 41 -9.28 8.22 14.40
CA GLY A 41 -10.21 9.21 13.89
C GLY A 41 -11.65 8.93 14.33
N ILE A 42 -12.12 7.69 14.17
CA ILE A 42 -13.47 7.27 14.62
C ILE A 42 -13.61 7.44 16.14
N SER A 43 -12.61 7.06 16.91
CA SER A 43 -12.64 7.20 18.39
C SER A 43 -12.70 8.65 18.83
N ILE A 44 -12.05 9.57 18.14
CA ILE A 44 -12.14 11.02 18.39
C ILE A 44 -13.55 11.54 18.05
N ILE A 45 -14.14 11.07 16.95
CA ILE A 45 -15.53 11.40 16.59
C ILE A 45 -16.49 10.95 17.70
N LEU A 46 -16.37 9.70 18.16
CA LEU A 46 -17.19 9.16 19.25
C LEU A 46 -17.00 9.93 20.56
N TYR A 47 -15.77 10.29 20.89
CA TYR A 47 -15.50 11.11 22.08
C TYR A 47 -16.19 12.45 22.01
N ARG A 48 -16.09 13.16 20.88
CA ARG A 48 -16.70 14.49 20.71
C ARG A 48 -18.23 14.46 20.65
N LEU A 49 -18.82 13.40 20.11
CA LEU A 49 -20.28 13.27 20.00
C LEU A 49 -20.95 12.71 21.25
N LEU A 50 -20.33 11.66 21.82
CA LEU A 50 -20.96 10.83 22.85
C LEU A 50 -20.20 10.85 24.17
N ASN A 51 -19.10 11.60 24.27
CA ASN A 51 -18.19 11.64 25.42
C ASN A 51 -17.63 10.26 25.81
N ILE A 52 -17.57 9.31 24.87
CA ILE A 52 -16.98 7.98 25.13
C ILE A 52 -15.46 8.11 25.12
N PRO A 53 -14.75 7.64 26.15
CA PRO A 53 -13.28 7.72 26.22
C PRO A 53 -12.62 7.13 24.96
N ILE A 54 -11.64 7.85 24.39
CA ILE A 54 -10.96 7.46 23.14
C ILE A 54 -10.35 6.06 23.26
N GLY A 55 -9.69 5.77 24.39
CA GLY A 55 -9.08 4.45 24.62
C GLY A 55 -10.11 3.32 24.62
N LEU A 56 -11.25 3.52 25.28
CA LEU A 56 -12.34 2.53 25.31
C LEU A 56 -12.90 2.29 23.90
N SER A 57 -13.21 3.36 23.16
CA SER A 57 -13.69 3.28 21.78
C SER A 57 -12.70 2.54 20.88
N THR A 58 -11.40 2.85 21.00
CA THR A 58 -10.34 2.20 20.23
C THR A 58 -10.29 0.70 20.53
N ILE A 59 -10.34 0.29 21.81
CA ILE A 59 -10.34 -1.12 22.20
C ILE A 59 -11.60 -1.83 21.66
N VAL A 60 -12.78 -1.25 21.87
CA VAL A 60 -14.06 -1.83 21.43
C VAL A 60 -14.09 -2.01 19.91
N LEU A 61 -13.55 -1.07 19.14
CA LEU A 61 -13.47 -1.17 17.69
C LEU A 61 -12.41 -2.18 17.22
N ASN A 62 -11.29 -2.30 17.94
CA ASN A 62 -10.21 -3.21 17.56
C ASN A 62 -10.52 -4.69 17.84
N VAL A 63 -11.21 -5.00 18.95
CA VAL A 63 -11.47 -6.39 19.36
C VAL A 63 -12.22 -7.20 18.29
N PRO A 64 -13.37 -6.75 17.73
CA PRO A 64 -14.08 -7.49 16.69
C PRO A 64 -13.20 -7.74 15.45
N LEU A 65 -12.43 -6.72 15.04
CA LEU A 65 -11.57 -6.84 13.86
C LEU A 65 -10.39 -7.75 14.09
N ALA A 66 -9.80 -7.70 15.27
CA ALA A 66 -8.74 -8.65 15.67
C ALA A 66 -9.24 -10.10 15.56
N ILE A 67 -10.49 -10.38 15.99
CA ILE A 67 -11.12 -11.70 15.86
C ILE A 67 -11.31 -12.07 14.39
N VAL A 68 -11.82 -11.16 13.56
CA VAL A 68 -11.99 -11.39 12.13
C VAL A 68 -10.65 -11.64 11.46
N CYS A 69 -9.64 -10.83 11.74
CA CYS A 69 -8.28 -11.01 11.20
C CYS A 69 -7.64 -12.31 11.66
N TYR A 70 -7.84 -12.72 12.92
CA TYR A 70 -7.37 -14.00 13.39
C TYR A 70 -7.97 -15.17 12.58
N ARG A 71 -9.28 -15.10 12.26
CA ARG A 71 -9.96 -16.14 11.45
C ARG A 71 -9.55 -16.13 9.98
N LEU A 72 -9.35 -14.95 9.38
CA LEU A 72 -9.04 -14.80 7.95
C LEU A 72 -7.56 -14.98 7.63
N LEU A 73 -6.68 -14.41 8.45
CA LEU A 73 -5.24 -14.32 8.21
C LEU A 73 -4.42 -15.28 9.09
N GLY A 74 -5.06 -15.84 10.10
CA GLY A 74 -4.50 -16.88 10.96
C GLY A 74 -3.61 -16.38 12.11
N LYS A 75 -3.22 -17.32 12.98
CA LYS A 75 -2.47 -17.06 14.22
C LYS A 75 -1.12 -16.36 13.99
N LYS A 76 -0.44 -16.70 12.88
CA LYS A 76 0.89 -16.13 12.59
C LYS A 76 0.81 -14.61 12.33
N PHE A 77 -0.16 -14.18 11.52
CA PHE A 77 -0.42 -12.76 11.27
C PHE A 77 -0.76 -12.03 12.57
N PHE A 78 -1.65 -12.60 13.36
CA PHE A 78 -2.10 -11.98 14.61
C PHE A 78 -0.94 -11.74 15.60
N ILE A 79 -0.09 -12.75 15.83
CA ILE A 79 1.07 -12.62 16.73
C ILE A 79 2.09 -11.60 16.19
N SER A 80 2.34 -11.60 14.88
CA SER A 80 3.22 -10.61 14.25
C SER A 80 2.67 -9.20 14.41
N SER A 81 1.36 -9.02 14.24
CA SER A 81 0.71 -7.72 14.39
C SER A 81 0.73 -7.22 15.83
N LEU A 82 0.47 -8.09 16.83
CA LEU A 82 0.61 -7.71 18.25
C LEU A 82 2.01 -7.21 18.57
N ARG A 83 3.03 -7.93 18.13
CA ARG A 83 4.43 -7.52 18.30
C ARG A 83 4.71 -6.17 17.61
N CYS A 84 4.24 -6.01 16.37
CA CYS A 84 4.41 -4.79 15.61
C CYS A 84 3.70 -3.60 16.26
N MET A 85 2.49 -3.79 16.81
CA MET A 85 1.77 -2.77 17.57
C MET A 85 2.57 -2.26 18.78
N VAL A 86 3.11 -3.18 19.59
CA VAL A 86 3.94 -2.82 20.74
C VAL A 86 5.19 -2.07 20.27
N LEU A 87 5.86 -2.58 19.25
CA LEU A 87 7.07 -1.96 18.71
C LEU A 87 6.79 -0.55 18.16
N SER A 88 5.73 -0.37 17.38
CA SER A 88 5.35 0.93 16.83
C SER A 88 4.99 1.93 17.93
N SER A 89 4.24 1.50 18.96
CA SER A 89 3.92 2.35 20.10
C SER A 89 5.17 2.82 20.83
N LEU A 90 6.12 1.90 21.10
CA LEU A 90 7.39 2.26 21.73
C LEU A 90 8.21 3.24 20.87
N MET A 91 8.22 3.07 19.56
CA MET A 91 8.91 3.99 18.65
C MET A 91 8.27 5.39 18.66
N ILE A 92 6.94 5.47 18.67
CA ILE A 92 6.20 6.75 18.71
C ILE A 92 6.42 7.46 20.05
N ASP A 93 6.33 6.73 21.16
CA ASP A 93 6.32 7.36 22.49
C ASP A 93 7.71 7.68 23.03
N TYR A 94 8.73 6.89 22.67
CA TYR A 94 10.07 7.01 23.26
C TYR A 94 11.17 7.39 22.27
N VAL A 95 11.07 6.98 21.02
CA VAL A 95 12.13 7.22 20.02
C VAL A 95 11.87 8.47 19.20
N ALA A 96 10.65 8.67 18.72
CA ALA A 96 10.31 9.84 17.91
C ALA A 96 10.51 11.18 18.66
N PRO A 97 10.24 11.30 19.98
CA PRO A 97 10.50 12.53 20.72
C PRO A 97 11.99 12.92 20.83
N LEU A 98 12.91 12.00 20.56
CA LEU A 98 14.35 12.31 20.52
C LEU A 98 14.77 13.10 19.29
N PHE A 99 13.93 13.14 18.26
CA PHE A 99 14.18 13.88 17.03
C PHE A 99 13.42 15.21 17.03
N PRO A 100 13.94 16.23 16.32
CA PRO A 100 13.28 17.53 16.25
C PRO A 100 11.90 17.40 15.60
N VAL A 101 10.95 18.15 16.13
CA VAL A 101 9.60 18.27 15.58
C VAL A 101 9.60 19.35 14.50
N TYR A 102 8.91 19.09 13.39
CA TYR A 102 8.78 20.04 12.30
C TYR A 102 7.70 21.08 12.61
N GLU A 103 8.11 22.34 12.70
CA GLU A 103 7.23 23.50 13.02
C GLU A 103 6.98 24.40 11.80
N GLY A 104 7.25 23.92 10.59
CA GLY A 104 7.12 24.69 9.36
C GLY A 104 5.73 24.63 8.72
N ASP A 105 5.72 24.71 7.40
CA ASP A 105 4.50 24.74 6.59
C ASP A 105 3.67 23.46 6.74
N ARG A 106 2.34 23.60 6.93
CA ARG A 106 1.41 22.48 7.12
C ARG A 106 1.33 21.56 5.91
N LEU A 107 1.46 22.10 4.68
CA LEU A 107 1.45 21.27 3.48
C LEU A 107 2.68 20.38 3.40
N LEU A 108 3.86 20.94 3.71
CA LEU A 108 5.08 20.13 3.76
C LEU A 108 5.02 19.07 4.86
N ALA A 109 4.46 19.39 6.01
CA ALA A 109 4.19 18.40 7.06
C ALA A 109 3.28 17.28 6.56
N ALA A 110 2.20 17.61 5.83
CA ALA A 110 1.29 16.63 5.23
C ALA A 110 2.00 15.71 4.22
N LEU A 111 2.81 16.30 3.33
CA LEU A 111 3.60 15.54 2.35
C LEU A 111 4.57 14.57 3.06
N CYS A 112 5.32 15.06 4.03
CA CYS A 112 6.25 14.23 4.81
C CYS A 112 5.51 13.12 5.57
N THR A 113 4.41 13.44 6.25
CA THR A 113 3.57 12.46 6.96
C THR A 113 3.13 11.33 6.02
N GLY A 114 2.62 11.68 4.84
CA GLY A 114 2.18 10.70 3.83
C GLY A 114 3.32 9.82 3.33
N VAL A 115 4.49 10.41 3.04
CA VAL A 115 5.66 9.67 2.55
C VAL A 115 6.24 8.76 3.64
N PHE A 116 6.55 9.30 4.81
CA PHE A 116 7.12 8.52 5.91
C PHE A 116 6.16 7.42 6.39
N GLY A 117 4.88 7.76 6.57
CA GLY A 117 3.84 6.78 6.88
C GLY A 117 3.77 5.69 5.82
N GLY A 118 3.65 6.08 4.54
CA GLY A 118 3.55 5.13 3.43
C GLY A 118 4.75 4.17 3.33
N ILE A 119 5.97 4.67 3.52
CA ILE A 119 7.18 3.83 3.58
C ILE A 119 7.08 2.85 4.75
N GLY A 120 6.80 3.35 5.95
CA GLY A 120 6.74 2.53 7.15
C GLY A 120 5.70 1.42 7.07
N TYR A 121 4.48 1.76 6.66
CA TYR A 121 3.40 0.78 6.49
C TYR A 121 3.67 -0.23 5.38
N ALA A 122 4.25 0.18 4.24
CA ALA A 122 4.63 -0.74 3.19
C ALA A 122 5.64 -1.79 3.68
N LEU A 123 6.64 -1.38 4.47
CA LEU A 123 7.61 -2.29 5.07
C LEU A 123 6.95 -3.31 6.00
N ILE A 124 6.02 -2.87 6.85
CA ILE A 124 5.27 -3.72 7.78
C ILE A 124 4.36 -4.68 7.03
N TYR A 125 3.56 -4.18 6.07
CA TYR A 125 2.66 -5.01 5.26
C TYR A 125 3.40 -6.05 4.43
N SER A 126 4.61 -5.75 3.94
CA SER A 126 5.45 -6.69 3.19
C SER A 126 5.83 -7.93 4.00
N LYS A 127 5.77 -7.84 5.33
CA LYS A 127 6.05 -8.95 6.26
C LYS A 127 4.80 -9.60 6.84
N ASN A 128 3.63 -9.31 6.26
CA ASN A 128 2.34 -9.78 6.76
C ASN A 128 2.14 -9.43 8.24
N SER A 129 2.43 -8.21 8.61
CA SER A 129 2.20 -7.63 9.93
C SER A 129 1.34 -6.37 9.79
N SER A 130 0.78 -5.90 10.90
CA SER A 130 -0.08 -4.71 10.96
C SER A 130 0.20 -3.96 12.27
N THR A 131 -0.03 -2.66 12.27
CA THR A 131 0.03 -1.84 13.49
C THR A 131 -1.30 -1.85 14.26
N GLY A 132 -2.29 -2.62 13.80
CA GLY A 132 -3.63 -2.66 14.38
C GLY A 132 -4.54 -1.57 13.83
N GLY A 133 -5.71 -1.38 14.46
CA GLY A 133 -6.65 -0.36 14.03
C GLY A 133 -7.27 -0.64 12.66
N SER A 134 -7.41 0.39 11.84
CA SER A 134 -7.93 0.29 10.46
C SER A 134 -7.09 -0.61 9.57
N ASP A 135 -5.82 -0.85 9.91
CA ASP A 135 -4.95 -1.75 9.16
C ASP A 135 -5.50 -3.18 9.11
N PHE A 136 -6.19 -3.60 10.19
CA PHE A 136 -6.87 -4.89 10.20
C PHE A 136 -7.95 -4.97 9.13
N ILE A 137 -8.69 -3.86 8.89
CA ILE A 137 -9.66 -3.79 7.78
C ILE A 137 -8.94 -3.91 6.45
N ILE A 138 -7.85 -3.15 6.26
CA ILE A 138 -7.07 -3.15 5.02
C ILE A 138 -6.57 -4.56 4.70
N MET A 139 -5.98 -5.24 5.67
CA MET A 139 -5.45 -6.59 5.51
C MET A 139 -6.56 -7.64 5.33
N ALA A 140 -7.70 -7.52 6.03
CA ALA A 140 -8.85 -8.39 5.87
C ALA A 140 -9.49 -8.22 4.48
N VAL A 141 -9.69 -6.99 4.02
CA VAL A 141 -10.20 -6.72 2.66
C VAL A 141 -9.25 -7.25 1.60
N LYS A 142 -7.93 -7.09 1.79
CA LYS A 142 -6.92 -7.65 0.88
C LYS A 142 -6.98 -9.18 0.82
N ALA A 143 -7.23 -9.85 1.93
CA ALA A 143 -7.39 -11.30 1.96
C ALA A 143 -8.64 -11.77 1.20
N ILE A 144 -9.75 -11.01 1.28
CA ILE A 144 -11.01 -11.34 0.59
C ILE A 144 -10.97 -10.92 -0.88
N LYS A 145 -10.31 -9.78 -1.20
CA LYS A 145 -10.20 -9.23 -2.56
C LYS A 145 -8.73 -9.06 -2.96
N PRO A 146 -8.02 -10.13 -3.31
CA PRO A 146 -6.58 -10.09 -3.60
C PRO A 146 -6.19 -9.21 -4.79
N HIS A 147 -7.10 -8.92 -5.71
CA HIS A 147 -6.88 -8.08 -6.88
C HIS A 147 -6.78 -6.58 -6.57
N LEU A 148 -7.29 -6.14 -5.41
CA LEU A 148 -7.17 -4.75 -4.99
C LEU A 148 -5.78 -4.48 -4.41
N SER A 149 -5.21 -3.31 -4.69
CA SER A 149 -3.96 -2.88 -4.06
C SER A 149 -4.18 -2.41 -2.62
N LEU A 150 -3.18 -2.58 -1.77
CA LEU A 150 -3.25 -2.16 -0.36
C LEU A 150 -3.46 -0.65 -0.22
N GLY A 151 -2.77 0.15 -1.03
CA GLY A 151 -2.94 1.61 -1.04
C GLY A 151 -4.34 2.04 -1.45
N LYS A 152 -4.97 1.37 -2.44
CA LYS A 152 -6.37 1.66 -2.81
C LYS A 152 -7.33 1.34 -1.68
N ILE A 153 -7.15 0.21 -1.00
CA ILE A 153 -8.01 -0.18 0.12
C ILE A 153 -7.86 0.85 1.24
N ALA A 154 -6.61 1.21 1.61
CA ALA A 154 -6.32 2.21 2.62
C ALA A 154 -6.96 3.56 2.27
N PHE A 155 -6.74 4.04 1.03
CA PHE A 155 -7.28 5.30 0.56
C PHE A 155 -8.80 5.40 0.76
N TRP A 156 -9.55 4.43 0.24
CA TRP A 156 -11.00 4.45 0.33
C TRP A 156 -11.53 4.22 1.75
N SER A 157 -10.83 3.45 2.58
CA SER A 157 -11.18 3.27 3.99
C SER A 157 -11.07 4.58 4.76
N ASP A 158 -10.02 5.35 4.53
CA ASP A 158 -9.76 6.58 5.26
C ASP A 158 -10.51 7.79 4.72
N VAL A 159 -10.79 7.86 3.41
CA VAL A 159 -11.60 8.93 2.81
C VAL A 159 -12.94 9.08 3.53
N GLY A 160 -13.63 7.99 3.80
CA GLY A 160 -14.90 8.03 4.53
C GLY A 160 -14.76 8.68 5.91
N ILE A 161 -13.71 8.33 6.65
CA ILE A 161 -13.46 8.85 8.01
C ILE A 161 -13.09 10.33 7.96
N ILE A 162 -12.20 10.72 7.02
CA ILE A 162 -11.78 12.11 6.83
C ILE A 162 -12.99 13.01 6.51
N LEU A 163 -13.84 12.58 5.57
CA LEU A 163 -15.01 13.36 5.16
C LEU A 163 -16.02 13.49 6.31
N VAL A 164 -16.36 12.39 6.98
CA VAL A 164 -17.30 12.42 8.11
C VAL A 164 -16.75 13.29 9.24
N GLY A 165 -15.49 13.12 9.59
CA GLY A 165 -14.84 13.92 10.64
C GLY A 165 -14.79 15.41 10.28
N GLY A 166 -14.35 15.73 9.06
CA GLY A 166 -14.22 17.10 8.62
C GLY A 166 -15.54 17.87 8.52
N ILE A 167 -16.58 17.22 7.98
CA ILE A 167 -17.93 17.79 7.91
C ILE A 167 -18.49 18.01 9.32
N LEU A 168 -18.34 17.03 10.19
CA LEU A 168 -18.87 17.08 11.55
C LEU A 168 -18.24 18.17 12.39
N PHE A 169 -16.92 18.37 12.23
CA PHE A 169 -16.17 19.39 12.98
C PHE A 169 -16.03 20.72 12.23
N ARG A 170 -16.59 20.81 11.02
CA ARG A 170 -16.50 21.99 10.13
C ARG A 170 -15.04 22.41 9.86
N ASP A 171 -14.14 21.43 9.75
CA ASP A 171 -12.72 21.64 9.48
C ASP A 171 -12.40 21.31 8.02
N MET A 172 -12.62 22.28 7.14
CA MET A 172 -12.35 22.13 5.70
C MET A 172 -10.86 21.96 5.41
N ASP A 173 -10.01 22.69 6.12
CA ASP A 173 -8.56 22.55 5.98
C ASP A 173 -8.10 21.14 6.39
N GLY A 174 -8.67 20.62 7.47
CA GLY A 174 -8.43 19.25 7.91
C GLY A 174 -8.83 18.21 6.84
N ILE A 175 -9.94 18.40 6.13
CA ILE A 175 -10.31 17.54 5.01
C ILE A 175 -9.23 17.58 3.92
N ILE A 176 -8.81 18.78 3.51
CA ILE A 176 -7.84 18.94 2.42
C ILE A 176 -6.50 18.31 2.80
N TYR A 177 -5.95 18.65 3.96
CA TYR A 177 -4.67 18.06 4.39
C TYR A 177 -4.76 16.55 4.64
N GLY A 178 -5.85 16.08 5.24
CA GLY A 178 -6.11 14.65 5.43
C GLY A 178 -6.15 13.89 4.11
N MET A 179 -6.80 14.47 3.08
CA MET A 179 -6.84 13.87 1.73
C MET A 179 -5.46 13.86 1.08
N VAL A 180 -4.66 14.91 1.24
CA VAL A 180 -3.27 14.96 0.73
C VAL A 180 -2.42 13.88 1.38
N VAL A 181 -2.44 13.78 2.72
CA VAL A 181 -1.72 12.73 3.46
C VAL A 181 -2.14 11.35 2.97
N ASN A 182 -3.45 11.09 2.91
CA ASN A 182 -3.98 9.78 2.54
C ASN A 182 -3.64 9.40 1.08
N PHE A 183 -3.71 10.36 0.16
CA PHE A 183 -3.32 10.11 -1.24
C PHE A 183 -1.84 9.74 -1.37
N ILE A 184 -0.94 10.51 -0.74
CA ILE A 184 0.50 10.26 -0.80
C ILE A 184 0.83 8.93 -0.12
N PHE A 185 0.23 8.66 1.05
CA PHE A 185 0.34 7.39 1.75
C PHE A 185 -0.04 6.22 0.84
N ALA A 186 -1.20 6.27 0.19
CA ALA A 186 -1.68 5.22 -0.69
C ALA A 186 -0.74 4.97 -1.88
N VAL A 187 -0.26 6.05 -2.52
CA VAL A 187 0.70 5.97 -3.62
C VAL A 187 2.04 5.38 -3.15
N ALA A 188 2.54 5.81 -2.00
CA ALA A 188 3.80 5.29 -1.44
C ALA A 188 3.68 3.80 -1.09
N VAL A 189 2.61 3.39 -0.42
CA VAL A 189 2.34 1.97 -0.12
C VAL A 189 2.28 1.14 -1.40
N ASP A 190 1.52 1.56 -2.41
CA ASP A 190 1.36 0.79 -3.63
C ASP A 190 2.68 0.69 -4.42
N LYS A 191 3.43 1.77 -4.54
CA LYS A 191 4.73 1.77 -5.25
C LYS A 191 5.76 0.87 -4.56
N LEU A 192 5.79 0.86 -3.24
CA LEU A 192 6.74 0.04 -2.48
C LEU A 192 6.32 -1.43 -2.41
N MET A 193 5.02 -1.70 -2.31
CA MET A 193 4.50 -3.08 -2.23
C MET A 193 4.53 -3.80 -3.57
N TYR A 194 4.15 -3.11 -4.64
CA TYR A 194 3.99 -3.73 -5.97
C TYR A 194 5.10 -3.33 -6.95
N GLY A 195 5.97 -2.41 -6.56
CA GLY A 195 7.11 -1.94 -7.34
C GLY A 195 6.74 -0.84 -8.33
N ILE A 196 7.72 0.02 -8.62
CA ILE A 196 7.64 1.05 -9.66
C ILE A 196 7.60 0.39 -11.05
N ASN A 197 8.26 -0.76 -11.15
CA ASN A 197 8.40 -1.57 -12.37
C ASN A 197 7.65 -2.90 -12.24
N ALA A 198 6.36 -2.86 -11.86
CA ALA A 198 5.54 -4.07 -11.88
C ALA A 198 5.61 -4.70 -13.27
N GLY A 199 6.21 -5.89 -13.35
CA GLY A 199 6.32 -6.63 -14.62
C GLY A 199 4.94 -6.90 -15.19
N LYS A 200 4.78 -6.67 -16.50
CA LYS A 200 3.60 -7.03 -17.27
C LYS A 200 3.94 -8.15 -18.24
N LEU A 201 3.06 -9.10 -18.36
CA LEU A 201 3.12 -10.08 -19.40
C LEU A 201 2.36 -9.55 -20.61
N THR A 202 3.07 -9.29 -21.70
CA THR A 202 2.48 -8.86 -22.97
C THR A 202 2.35 -10.09 -23.86
N LEU A 203 1.16 -10.29 -24.42
CA LEU A 203 0.85 -11.33 -25.40
C LEU A 203 0.53 -10.64 -26.72
N ILE A 204 1.24 -11.01 -27.78
CA ILE A 204 1.09 -10.46 -29.12
C ILE A 204 0.71 -11.62 -30.03
N VAL A 205 -0.52 -11.57 -30.56
CA VAL A 205 -1.00 -12.57 -31.51
C VAL A 205 -0.65 -12.07 -32.91
N THR A 206 0.13 -12.86 -33.68
CA THR A 206 0.64 -12.46 -34.98
C THR A 206 0.87 -13.69 -35.87
N ASP A 207 0.98 -13.47 -37.17
CA ASP A 207 1.42 -14.50 -38.13
C ASP A 207 2.95 -14.44 -38.34
N HIS A 208 3.63 -13.40 -37.85
CA HIS A 208 5.04 -13.08 -38.06
C HIS A 208 5.87 -13.16 -36.76
N GLY A 209 5.65 -14.23 -35.93
CA GLY A 209 6.27 -14.34 -34.62
C GLY A 209 7.78 -14.11 -34.55
N PRO A 210 8.62 -14.74 -35.43
CA PRO A 210 10.06 -14.50 -35.42
C PRO A 210 10.45 -13.04 -35.65
N GLN A 211 9.79 -12.35 -36.58
CA GLN A 211 10.03 -10.94 -36.87
C GLN A 211 9.69 -10.05 -35.66
N ILE A 212 8.58 -10.35 -34.98
CA ILE A 212 8.19 -9.62 -33.77
C ILE A 212 9.17 -9.87 -32.63
N CYS A 213 9.74 -11.06 -32.51
CA CYS A 213 10.78 -11.35 -31.52
C CYS A 213 12.04 -10.50 -31.74
N GLU A 214 12.50 -10.36 -32.99
CA GLU A 214 13.65 -9.51 -33.35
C GLU A 214 13.36 -8.04 -33.02
N VAL A 215 12.20 -7.54 -33.38
CA VAL A 215 11.78 -6.16 -33.08
C VAL A 215 11.75 -5.89 -31.57
N ILE A 216 11.29 -6.85 -30.76
CA ILE A 216 11.28 -6.71 -29.30
C ILE A 216 12.70 -6.74 -28.72
N ASP A 217 13.57 -7.59 -29.22
CA ASP A 217 14.96 -7.66 -28.77
C ASP A 217 15.71 -6.37 -29.11
N GLU A 218 15.55 -5.85 -30.31
CA GLU A 218 16.15 -4.57 -30.72
C GLU A 218 15.69 -3.36 -29.89
N CYS A 219 14.39 -3.28 -29.56
CA CYS A 219 13.85 -2.12 -28.86
C CYS A 219 14.01 -2.15 -27.34
N CYS A 220 14.03 -3.33 -26.73
CA CYS A 220 13.96 -3.49 -25.27
C CYS A 220 14.97 -4.49 -24.68
N GLN A 221 15.70 -5.23 -25.50
CA GLN A 221 16.63 -6.31 -25.08
C GLN A 221 15.95 -7.30 -24.10
N ARG A 222 14.71 -7.68 -24.42
CA ARG A 222 13.92 -8.62 -23.61
C ARG A 222 13.73 -9.93 -24.34
N GLY A 223 13.95 -11.02 -23.58
CA GLY A 223 13.66 -12.36 -24.07
C GLY A 223 12.18 -12.55 -24.37
N THR A 224 11.89 -13.25 -25.45
CA THR A 224 10.55 -13.57 -25.91
C THR A 224 10.36 -15.06 -26.00
N THR A 225 9.11 -15.53 -25.94
CA THR A 225 8.74 -16.93 -26.15
C THR A 225 7.59 -17.00 -27.13
N ILE A 226 7.73 -17.82 -28.19
CA ILE A 226 6.67 -18.05 -29.17
C ILE A 226 5.84 -19.26 -28.71
N LEU A 227 4.54 -19.08 -28.57
CA LEU A 227 3.57 -20.13 -28.35
C LEU A 227 2.77 -20.34 -29.64
N LYS A 228 2.53 -21.58 -30.00
CA LYS A 228 1.59 -21.91 -31.07
C LYS A 228 0.18 -21.81 -30.54
N GLY A 229 -0.65 -21.09 -31.24
CA GLY A 229 -2.06 -20.89 -30.94
C GLY A 229 -2.95 -21.17 -32.12
N GLN A 230 -4.24 -21.25 -31.89
CA GLN A 230 -5.25 -21.36 -32.91
C GLN A 230 -6.28 -20.28 -32.79
N GLY A 231 -6.61 -19.61 -33.88
CA GLY A 231 -7.67 -18.59 -33.92
C GLY A 231 -9.04 -19.21 -33.59
N GLY A 232 -9.71 -18.65 -32.59
CA GLY A 232 -10.97 -19.21 -32.08
C GLY A 232 -12.14 -19.17 -33.05
N TYR A 233 -12.11 -18.30 -34.05
CA TYR A 233 -13.22 -18.13 -34.98
C TYR A 233 -13.04 -18.94 -36.29
N HIS A 234 -11.87 -18.81 -36.92
CA HIS A 234 -11.60 -19.47 -38.21
C HIS A 234 -10.69 -20.73 -38.10
N GLY A 235 -10.21 -21.04 -36.90
CA GLY A 235 -9.35 -22.21 -36.69
C GLY A 235 -7.95 -22.11 -37.31
N GLN A 236 -7.54 -20.90 -37.75
CA GLN A 236 -6.23 -20.68 -38.38
C GLN A 236 -5.11 -20.80 -37.33
N GLU A 237 -3.96 -21.36 -37.74
CA GLU A 237 -2.77 -21.32 -36.89
C GLU A 237 -2.30 -19.89 -36.67
N LYS A 238 -2.00 -19.53 -35.43
CA LYS A 238 -1.45 -18.25 -35.02
C LYS A 238 -0.25 -18.46 -34.10
N GLN A 239 0.64 -17.49 -34.10
CA GLN A 239 1.76 -17.44 -33.18
C GLN A 239 1.46 -16.39 -32.11
N VAL A 240 1.73 -16.73 -30.85
CA VAL A 240 1.58 -15.80 -29.73
C VAL A 240 2.97 -15.53 -29.16
N VAL A 241 3.48 -14.34 -29.40
CA VAL A 241 4.74 -13.88 -28.81
C VAL A 241 4.47 -13.38 -27.41
N MET A 242 5.10 -14.02 -26.43
CA MET A 242 5.01 -13.70 -25.02
C MET A 242 6.27 -12.96 -24.59
N CYS A 243 6.13 -11.77 -23.99
CA CYS A 243 7.22 -10.96 -23.48
C CYS A 243 6.89 -10.44 -22.07
N ALA A 244 7.82 -10.60 -21.12
CA ALA A 244 7.73 -9.99 -19.81
C ALA A 244 8.51 -8.66 -19.80
N CYS A 245 7.80 -7.55 -19.61
CA CYS A 245 8.37 -6.21 -19.68
C CYS A 245 7.77 -5.29 -18.61
N ASN A 246 8.41 -4.16 -18.31
CA ASN A 246 7.85 -3.12 -17.45
C ASN A 246 6.91 -2.18 -18.24
N ASN A 247 6.23 -1.25 -17.55
CA ASN A 247 5.29 -0.32 -18.20
C ASN A 247 5.90 0.53 -19.31
N LYS A 248 7.16 0.96 -19.16
CA LYS A 248 7.85 1.78 -20.16
C LYS A 248 8.22 0.95 -21.38
N GLU A 249 8.78 -0.23 -21.14
CA GLU A 249 9.12 -1.18 -22.20
C GLU A 249 7.87 -1.67 -22.92
N MET A 250 6.77 -1.94 -22.23
CA MET A 250 5.51 -2.33 -22.86
C MET A 250 5.02 -1.28 -23.87
N PHE A 251 5.14 0.00 -23.55
CA PHE A 251 4.80 1.06 -24.48
C PHE A 251 5.71 1.07 -25.71
N GLN A 252 7.02 0.87 -25.52
CA GLN A 252 7.99 0.76 -26.62
C GLN A 252 7.70 -0.47 -27.49
N VAL A 253 7.47 -1.63 -26.88
CA VAL A 253 7.07 -2.86 -27.57
C VAL A 253 5.80 -2.63 -28.38
N GLN A 254 4.76 -2.03 -27.79
CA GLN A 254 3.51 -1.77 -28.49
C GLN A 254 3.70 -0.85 -29.70
N GLN A 255 4.54 0.17 -29.61
CA GLN A 255 4.83 1.05 -30.75
C GLN A 255 5.65 0.34 -31.83
N ALA A 256 6.65 -0.44 -31.43
CA ALA A 256 7.51 -1.16 -32.37
C ALA A 256 6.72 -2.25 -33.11
N VAL A 257 5.91 -3.01 -32.39
CA VAL A 257 5.05 -4.05 -32.99
C VAL A 257 4.05 -3.46 -33.97
N LYS A 258 3.34 -2.39 -33.60
CA LYS A 258 2.39 -1.73 -34.52
C LYS A 258 3.02 -1.17 -35.81
N LYS A 259 4.33 -0.93 -35.81
CA LYS A 259 5.05 -0.53 -37.02
C LYS A 259 5.45 -1.73 -37.89
N ALA A 260 5.79 -2.86 -37.25
CA ALA A 260 6.24 -4.06 -37.92
C ALA A 260 5.07 -4.93 -38.41
N ASP A 261 3.97 -4.96 -37.67
CA ASP A 261 2.75 -5.74 -37.94
C ASP A 261 1.54 -4.85 -37.58
N PRO A 262 1.01 -4.08 -38.54
CA PRO A 262 -0.09 -3.14 -38.29
C PRO A 262 -1.45 -3.77 -38.06
N ASP A 263 -1.64 -5.06 -38.48
CA ASP A 263 -2.86 -5.85 -38.37
C ASP A 263 -2.95 -6.57 -37.01
#